data_744ef0a5eb3204826709c5b2324b57fa
#
_entry.id   744ef0a5eb3204826709c5b2324b57fa
#
_cell.length_a   1.000
_cell.length_b   1.000
_cell.length_c   1.000
_cell.angle_alpha   90.00
_cell.angle_beta   90.00
_cell.angle_gamma   90.00
#
_symmetry.space_group_name_H-M   'P 1'
#
loop_
_entity.id
_entity.type
_entity.pdbx_description
1 polymer ?
#
loop_
_entity_poly.entity_id
_entity_poly.type
_entity_poly.pdbx_seq_one_letter_code
_entity_poly.pdbx_strand_id
1 'polypeptide(L)'
;MIKKVLTTAIFALLYTLLFAQLKSPVQIKGELKFKAESVRLFKVSEGKIVEIANTMTAKNGKFGFLFYPEYEGIYVMGVGNETSQNNNYRFYFKGGEELDVTLTDTTYLLNGTSNSKENIVLEQWFDFTNPLFQKAINFMKVHSTYIDYFPQQEAIIAASKDFLLGRATGNARFDKEIKTIMRMDLINCATSFIGSPRTVHPRVEEYSDFYKTLKANELSRNTRDLYNYPYGLQMLASLVWMNMEQDKVGDQGLSKMIEYVSNDTLKGDIILEYLTPVKEYKTYKAVTDKLGKYLLTKTQKEKYVNLITPLLTYEPGTDGFDFNFPDKNGNQVSFSSLRGKVVLIDVWATWCGPCRAEFPYLKQLETDIKGKPIQIVSISVDDDEDKEKWLEMIKKESLGGIQLFAGSKDNFSDYYKINAIPRFLVFDKNGKIVTVDAPRPSDPQLKELLFSEAAK
;
A
#
# COMPACT_ATOMS: atom_id res chain seq x y z
N MET A 1 -32.99 13.19 -47.04
CA MET A 1 -33.28 13.44 -45.61
C MET A 1 -33.58 12.16 -44.81
N ILE A 2 -34.42 11.27 -45.29
CA ILE A 2 -34.87 10.03 -44.59
C ILE A 2 -33.72 9.08 -44.24
N LYS A 3 -32.71 8.86 -45.12
CA LYS A 3 -31.56 7.98 -44.84
C LYS A 3 -30.63 8.47 -43.69
N LYS A 4 -30.47 9.80 -43.50
CA LYS A 4 -29.66 10.36 -42.40
C LYS A 4 -30.36 10.24 -41.04
N VAL A 5 -31.69 10.35 -41.03
CA VAL A 5 -32.49 10.18 -39.80
C VAL A 5 -32.50 8.74 -39.32
N LEU A 6 -32.56 7.77 -40.26
CA LEU A 6 -32.50 6.33 -39.93
C LEU A 6 -31.14 5.94 -39.34
N THR A 7 -30.03 6.45 -39.90
CA THR A 7 -28.67 6.14 -39.40
C THR A 7 -28.45 6.75 -38.00
N THR A 8 -28.92 7.94 -37.74
CA THR A 8 -28.81 8.59 -36.43
C THR A 8 -29.69 7.89 -35.39
N ALA A 9 -30.88 7.41 -35.75
CA ALA A 9 -31.74 6.65 -34.85
C ALA A 9 -31.16 5.26 -34.50
N ILE A 10 -30.52 4.57 -35.47
CA ILE A 10 -29.85 3.29 -35.23
C ILE A 10 -28.62 3.45 -34.34
N PHE A 11 -27.82 4.52 -34.52
CA PHE A 11 -26.70 4.83 -33.62
C PHE A 11 -27.17 5.21 -32.23
N ALA A 12 -28.23 6.00 -32.07
CA ALA A 12 -28.80 6.35 -30.76
C ALA A 12 -29.39 5.10 -30.06
N LEU A 13 -30.04 4.17 -30.82
CA LEU A 13 -30.55 2.92 -30.25
C LEU A 13 -29.44 1.95 -29.84
N LEU A 14 -28.35 1.85 -30.60
CA LEU A 14 -27.16 1.09 -30.25
C LEU A 14 -26.45 1.67 -29.05
N TYR A 15 -26.38 3.00 -28.92
CA TYR A 15 -25.79 3.69 -27.79
C TYR A 15 -26.61 3.48 -26.49
N THR A 16 -27.95 3.55 -26.60
CA THR A 16 -28.84 3.28 -25.45
C THR A 16 -28.88 1.80 -25.06
N LEU A 17 -28.69 0.86 -25.97
CA LEU A 17 -28.56 -0.56 -25.67
C LEU A 17 -27.22 -0.90 -24.97
N LEU A 18 -26.12 -0.27 -25.37
CA LEU A 18 -24.83 -0.43 -24.66
C LEU A 18 -24.87 0.11 -23.21
N PHE A 19 -25.55 1.24 -23.00
CA PHE A 19 -25.74 1.79 -21.64
C PHE A 19 -26.84 1.05 -20.84
N ALA A 20 -27.82 0.44 -21.51
CA ALA A 20 -28.87 -0.33 -20.82
C ALA A 20 -28.31 -1.64 -20.22
N GLN A 21 -27.29 -2.25 -20.83
CA GLN A 21 -26.65 -3.47 -20.31
C GLN A 21 -25.83 -3.24 -19.03
N LEU A 22 -25.29 -2.01 -18.84
CA LEU A 22 -24.57 -1.62 -17.62
C LEU A 22 -25.48 -1.06 -16.51
N LYS A 23 -26.81 -0.97 -16.75
CA LYS A 23 -27.78 -0.42 -15.79
C LYS A 23 -28.45 -1.45 -14.88
N SER A 24 -28.19 -2.74 -15.07
CA SER A 24 -28.73 -3.77 -14.19
C SER A 24 -27.82 -3.98 -13.01
N PRO A 25 -28.33 -3.91 -11.76
CA PRO A 25 -27.48 -4.11 -10.58
C PRO A 25 -27.02 -5.57 -10.46
N VAL A 26 -25.86 -5.74 -9.90
CA VAL A 26 -25.38 -7.02 -9.41
C VAL A 26 -25.83 -7.17 -7.96
N GLN A 27 -26.39 -8.34 -7.64
CA GLN A 27 -26.77 -8.71 -6.28
C GLN A 27 -25.80 -9.77 -5.75
N ILE A 28 -25.13 -9.48 -4.64
CA ILE A 28 -24.26 -10.43 -3.95
C ILE A 28 -24.91 -10.85 -2.64
N LYS A 29 -24.99 -12.15 -2.43
CA LYS A 29 -25.36 -12.80 -1.15
C LYS A 29 -24.14 -13.59 -0.70
N GLY A 30 -23.67 -13.36 0.51
CA GLY A 30 -22.49 -14.02 1.01
C GLY A 30 -22.56 -14.45 2.47
N GLU A 31 -21.70 -15.41 2.80
CA GLU A 31 -21.49 -15.86 4.17
C GLU A 31 -19.99 -15.95 4.47
N LEU A 32 -19.55 -15.40 5.61
CA LEU A 32 -18.21 -15.61 6.16
C LEU A 32 -18.18 -16.82 7.08
N LYS A 33 -17.24 -17.74 6.89
CA LYS A 33 -16.99 -18.86 7.82
C LYS A 33 -15.90 -18.58 8.86
N PHE A 34 -15.50 -17.32 8.98
CA PHE A 34 -14.56 -16.84 9.99
C PHE A 34 -15.00 -15.46 10.50
N LYS A 35 -14.41 -15.01 11.59
CA LYS A 35 -14.81 -13.74 12.21
C LYS A 35 -14.13 -12.56 11.53
N ALA A 36 -14.94 -11.68 10.94
CA ALA A 36 -14.52 -10.36 10.46
C ALA A 36 -15.67 -9.37 10.63
N GLU A 37 -15.36 -8.10 10.81
CA GLU A 37 -16.37 -7.05 11.06
C GLU A 37 -17.08 -6.62 9.77
N SER A 38 -16.36 -6.61 8.66
CA SER A 38 -16.89 -6.15 7.38
C SER A 38 -16.28 -6.90 6.19
N VAL A 39 -17.02 -6.88 5.09
CA VAL A 39 -16.57 -7.31 3.76
C VAL A 39 -16.52 -6.09 2.87
N ARG A 40 -15.48 -5.99 2.05
CA ARG A 40 -15.22 -4.88 1.13
C ARG A 40 -15.36 -5.35 -0.31
N LEU A 41 -15.84 -4.46 -1.16
CA LEU A 41 -15.93 -4.64 -2.60
C LEU A 41 -15.02 -3.61 -3.28
N PHE A 42 -14.19 -4.09 -4.20
CA PHE A 42 -13.23 -3.27 -4.92
C PHE A 42 -13.43 -3.40 -6.42
N LYS A 43 -13.19 -2.31 -7.13
CA LYS A 43 -12.95 -2.32 -8.57
C LYS A 43 -11.46 -2.40 -8.89
N VAL A 44 -11.13 -2.85 -10.10
CA VAL A 44 -9.75 -2.80 -10.61
C VAL A 44 -9.56 -1.47 -11.37
N SER A 45 -8.52 -0.75 -11.05
CA SER A 45 -8.15 0.52 -11.69
C SER A 45 -6.64 0.65 -11.78
N GLU A 46 -6.12 0.79 -12.99
CA GLU A 46 -4.69 1.01 -13.26
C GLU A 46 -3.77 0.02 -12.52
N GLY A 47 -4.14 -1.28 -12.54
CA GLY A 47 -3.34 -2.37 -11.95
C GLY A 47 -3.37 -2.47 -10.42
N LYS A 48 -4.37 -1.82 -9.80
CA LYS A 48 -4.64 -1.84 -8.36
C LYS A 48 -6.10 -2.12 -8.11
N ILE A 49 -6.44 -2.45 -6.86
CA ILE A 49 -7.83 -2.47 -6.41
C ILE A 49 -8.14 -1.17 -5.64
N VAL A 50 -9.36 -0.68 -5.84
CA VAL A 50 -9.89 0.54 -5.20
C VAL A 50 -11.23 0.20 -4.58
N GLU A 51 -11.40 0.47 -3.28
CA GLU A 51 -12.65 0.21 -2.57
C GLU A 51 -13.79 1.06 -3.14
N ILE A 52 -14.92 0.40 -3.44
CA ILE A 52 -16.14 1.06 -3.93
C ILE A 52 -17.32 0.88 -2.99
N ALA A 53 -17.28 -0.12 -2.14
CA ALA A 53 -18.27 -0.35 -1.10
C ALA A 53 -17.72 -1.22 0.02
N ASN A 54 -18.29 -1.09 1.22
CA ASN A 54 -18.13 -2.06 2.30
C ASN A 54 -19.48 -2.35 2.96
N THR A 55 -19.60 -3.51 3.63
CA THR A 55 -20.78 -3.90 4.36
C THR A 55 -20.38 -4.61 5.65
N MET A 56 -21.10 -4.32 6.74
CA MET A 56 -20.91 -5.01 8.01
C MET A 56 -21.43 -6.43 7.92
N THR A 57 -20.75 -7.36 8.58
CA THR A 57 -21.22 -8.75 8.69
C THR A 57 -22.26 -8.89 9.79
N ALA A 58 -23.34 -9.58 9.49
CA ALA A 58 -24.32 -9.95 10.50
C ALA A 58 -23.73 -10.96 11.51
N LYS A 59 -24.37 -11.11 12.69
CA LYS A 59 -23.91 -12.05 13.75
C LYS A 59 -23.74 -13.50 13.27
N ASN A 60 -24.49 -13.91 12.24
CA ASN A 60 -24.42 -15.23 11.62
C ASN A 60 -23.43 -15.29 10.43
N GLY A 61 -22.59 -14.30 10.26
CA GLY A 61 -21.60 -14.22 9.18
C GLY A 61 -22.16 -13.78 7.82
N LYS A 62 -23.49 -13.55 7.70
CA LYS A 62 -24.08 -13.14 6.41
C LYS A 62 -23.75 -11.69 6.07
N PHE A 63 -23.56 -11.44 4.77
CA PHE A 63 -23.34 -10.11 4.19
C PHE A 63 -23.98 -10.02 2.80
N GLY A 64 -24.06 -8.82 2.24
CA GLY A 64 -24.55 -8.63 0.87
C GLY A 64 -24.20 -7.28 0.28
N PHE A 65 -24.21 -7.23 -1.05
CA PHE A 65 -24.08 -6.01 -1.81
C PHE A 65 -25.15 -5.92 -2.90
N LEU A 66 -25.54 -4.70 -3.21
CA LEU A 66 -26.30 -4.35 -4.40
C LEU A 66 -25.57 -3.17 -5.04
N PHE A 67 -25.01 -3.37 -6.22
CA PHE A 67 -24.23 -2.32 -6.88
C PHE A 67 -24.36 -2.37 -8.40
N TYR A 68 -24.11 -1.25 -9.06
CA TYR A 68 -24.02 -1.15 -10.50
C TYR A 68 -22.56 -1.22 -10.92
N PRO A 69 -22.14 -2.24 -11.70
CA PRO A 69 -20.75 -2.32 -12.15
C PRO A 69 -20.44 -1.15 -13.11
N GLU A 70 -19.29 -0.50 -12.90
CA GLU A 70 -18.82 0.59 -13.75
C GLU A 70 -18.38 0.08 -15.13
N TYR A 71 -17.89 -1.16 -15.18
CA TYR A 71 -17.41 -1.85 -16.38
C TYR A 71 -17.71 -3.35 -16.27
N GLU A 72 -17.72 -4.02 -17.44
CA GLU A 72 -17.68 -5.47 -17.49
C GLU A 72 -16.24 -5.95 -17.28
N GLY A 73 -16.00 -6.79 -16.28
CA GLY A 73 -14.67 -7.28 -15.95
C GLY A 73 -14.51 -7.77 -14.51
N ILE A 74 -13.27 -7.86 -14.06
CA ILE A 74 -12.91 -8.33 -12.73
C ILE A 74 -13.19 -7.26 -11.68
N TYR A 75 -13.84 -7.70 -10.60
CA TYR A 75 -13.97 -7.04 -9.31
C TYR A 75 -13.36 -7.93 -8.23
N VAL A 76 -13.02 -7.34 -7.10
CA VAL A 76 -12.43 -8.07 -5.97
C VAL A 76 -13.31 -7.88 -4.75
N MET A 77 -13.49 -8.93 -3.97
CA MET A 77 -14.28 -8.88 -2.74
C MET A 77 -13.60 -9.71 -1.66
N GLY A 78 -13.58 -9.17 -0.43
CA GLY A 78 -12.99 -9.87 0.70
C GLY A 78 -12.92 -9.02 1.95
N VAL A 79 -12.13 -9.48 2.93
CA VAL A 79 -11.93 -8.79 4.21
C VAL A 79 -10.57 -8.07 4.27
N GLY A 80 -9.73 -8.25 3.25
CA GLY A 80 -8.45 -7.55 3.11
C GLY A 80 -8.63 -6.07 2.75
N ASN A 81 -7.53 -5.34 2.76
CA ASN A 81 -7.46 -3.96 2.28
C ASN A 81 -6.97 -3.88 0.82
N GLU A 82 -6.78 -2.69 0.30
CA GLU A 82 -6.36 -2.45 -1.09
C GLU A 82 -4.97 -2.99 -1.44
N THR A 83 -4.11 -3.25 -0.47
CA THR A 83 -2.77 -3.80 -0.68
C THR A 83 -2.68 -5.30 -0.42
N SER A 84 -3.70 -5.89 0.20
CA SER A 84 -3.73 -7.30 0.58
C SER A 84 -4.13 -8.18 -0.59
N GLN A 85 -3.30 -9.15 -0.95
CA GLN A 85 -3.71 -10.20 -1.89
C GLN A 85 -4.43 -11.37 -1.20
N ASN A 86 -4.10 -11.63 0.06
CA ASN A 86 -4.77 -12.62 0.89
C ASN A 86 -6.13 -12.11 1.39
N ASN A 87 -7.09 -13.03 1.56
CA ASN A 87 -8.47 -12.75 1.97
C ASN A 87 -9.25 -11.82 1.02
N ASN A 88 -8.81 -11.67 -0.22
CA ASN A 88 -9.46 -10.95 -1.30
C ASN A 88 -9.58 -11.88 -2.51
N TYR A 89 -10.81 -12.07 -3.01
CA TYR A 89 -11.14 -13.01 -4.08
C TYR A 89 -11.71 -12.26 -5.28
N ARG A 90 -11.52 -12.80 -6.49
CA ARG A 90 -11.92 -12.17 -7.74
C ARG A 90 -13.20 -12.76 -8.27
N PHE A 91 -14.05 -11.87 -8.77
CA PHE A 91 -15.32 -12.19 -9.41
C PHE A 91 -15.46 -11.38 -10.70
N TYR A 92 -16.22 -11.90 -11.65
CA TYR A 92 -16.47 -11.22 -12.92
C TYR A 92 -17.92 -10.74 -12.97
N PHE A 93 -18.11 -9.44 -13.26
CA PHE A 93 -19.45 -8.86 -13.37
C PHE A 93 -19.57 -8.03 -14.64
N LYS A 94 -20.77 -8.09 -15.25
CA LYS A 94 -21.19 -7.31 -16.43
C LYS A 94 -22.50 -6.56 -16.20
N GLY A 95 -23.21 -6.87 -15.11
CA GLY A 95 -24.48 -6.28 -14.71
C GLY A 95 -25.66 -7.26 -14.86
N GLY A 96 -26.50 -7.31 -13.82
CA GLY A 96 -27.67 -8.17 -13.75
C GLY A 96 -27.44 -9.58 -13.19
N GLU A 97 -26.20 -9.88 -12.73
CA GLU A 97 -25.91 -11.17 -12.13
C GLU A 97 -26.31 -11.22 -10.66
N GLU A 98 -26.62 -12.43 -10.23
CA GLU A 98 -26.61 -12.82 -8.82
C GLU A 98 -25.33 -13.59 -8.53
N LEU A 99 -24.68 -13.30 -7.41
CA LEU A 99 -23.58 -14.07 -6.84
C LEU A 99 -23.99 -14.58 -5.48
N ASP A 100 -23.92 -15.89 -5.27
CA ASP A 100 -24.06 -16.54 -3.98
C ASP A 100 -22.75 -17.22 -3.61
N VAL A 101 -22.12 -16.78 -2.49
CA VAL A 101 -20.74 -17.13 -2.17
C VAL A 101 -20.52 -17.34 -0.68
N THR A 102 -19.73 -18.34 -0.33
CA THR A 102 -19.16 -18.53 1.01
C THR A 102 -17.68 -18.20 0.98
N LEU A 103 -17.23 -17.29 1.83
CA LEU A 103 -15.82 -16.94 2.00
C LEU A 103 -15.26 -17.64 3.25
N THR A 104 -14.12 -18.29 3.11
CA THR A 104 -13.32 -18.81 4.21
C THR A 104 -12.03 -17.99 4.38
N ASP A 105 -11.21 -18.30 5.33
CA ASP A 105 -9.94 -17.63 5.57
C ASP A 105 -8.84 -17.97 4.54
N THR A 106 -9.08 -18.95 3.66
CA THR A 106 -8.10 -19.41 2.67
C THR A 106 -8.69 -19.68 1.27
N THR A 107 -10.03 -19.73 1.15
CA THR A 107 -10.71 -20.03 -0.11
C THR A 107 -12.11 -19.41 -0.16
N TYR A 108 -12.80 -19.57 -1.27
CA TYR A 108 -14.22 -19.27 -1.41
C TYR A 108 -14.92 -20.39 -2.16
N LEU A 109 -16.24 -20.48 -1.99
CA LEU A 109 -17.11 -21.46 -2.65
C LEU A 109 -18.35 -20.75 -3.21
N LEU A 110 -18.70 -21.02 -4.45
CA LEU A 110 -19.94 -20.57 -5.06
C LEU A 110 -21.07 -21.50 -4.62
N ASN A 111 -22.18 -20.92 -4.14
CA ASN A 111 -23.32 -21.70 -3.69
C ASN A 111 -24.45 -21.70 -4.73
N GLY A 112 -25.23 -22.77 -4.77
CA GLY A 112 -26.42 -22.85 -5.61
C GLY A 112 -26.13 -22.84 -7.12
N THR A 113 -27.14 -22.48 -7.93
CA THR A 113 -27.10 -22.57 -9.40
C THR A 113 -27.24 -21.23 -10.12
N SER A 114 -27.35 -20.11 -9.38
CA SER A 114 -27.56 -18.76 -9.95
C SER A 114 -26.26 -18.08 -10.37
N ASN A 115 -25.12 -18.62 -9.97
CA ASN A 115 -23.82 -18.05 -10.31
C ASN A 115 -23.52 -18.11 -11.82
N SER A 116 -22.92 -17.05 -12.36
CA SER A 116 -22.57 -16.98 -13.77
C SER A 116 -21.50 -18.01 -14.15
N LYS A 117 -21.49 -18.43 -15.41
CA LYS A 117 -20.47 -19.35 -15.93
C LYS A 117 -19.06 -18.77 -15.80
N GLU A 118 -18.92 -17.46 -15.94
CA GLU A 118 -17.66 -16.73 -15.77
C GLU A 118 -17.11 -16.91 -14.35
N ASN A 119 -17.95 -16.75 -13.33
CA ASN A 119 -17.56 -16.93 -11.94
C ASN A 119 -17.28 -18.40 -11.60
N ILE A 120 -18.00 -19.34 -12.18
CA ILE A 120 -17.72 -20.78 -12.02
C ILE A 120 -16.33 -21.13 -12.62
N VAL A 121 -15.98 -20.60 -13.78
CA VAL A 121 -14.64 -20.83 -14.37
C VAL A 121 -13.55 -20.18 -13.53
N LEU A 122 -13.79 -18.98 -12.94
CA LEU A 122 -12.85 -18.33 -12.02
C LEU A 122 -12.64 -19.13 -10.73
N GLU A 123 -13.72 -19.67 -10.14
CA GLU A 123 -13.62 -20.55 -8.98
C GLU A 123 -12.78 -21.80 -9.28
N GLN A 124 -13.09 -22.49 -10.39
CA GLN A 124 -12.33 -23.67 -10.82
C GLN A 124 -10.86 -23.36 -11.07
N TRP A 125 -10.56 -22.19 -11.64
CA TRP A 125 -9.18 -21.74 -11.82
C TRP A 125 -8.50 -21.41 -10.49
N PHE A 126 -9.21 -20.75 -9.58
CA PHE A 126 -8.69 -20.47 -8.24
C PHE A 126 -8.38 -21.78 -7.50
N ASP A 127 -9.28 -22.75 -7.49
CA ASP A 127 -9.06 -24.05 -6.85
C ASP A 127 -7.87 -24.80 -7.47
N PHE A 128 -7.77 -24.76 -8.80
CA PHE A 128 -6.65 -25.38 -9.51
C PHE A 128 -5.29 -24.78 -9.14
N THR A 129 -5.22 -23.45 -8.92
CA THR A 129 -3.99 -22.74 -8.57
C THR A 129 -3.81 -22.51 -7.07
N ASN A 130 -4.83 -22.82 -6.25
CA ASN A 130 -4.83 -22.59 -4.82
C ASN A 130 -3.59 -23.16 -4.09
N PRO A 131 -3.06 -24.34 -4.44
CA PRO A 131 -1.83 -24.86 -3.83
C PRO A 131 -0.63 -23.91 -3.98
N LEU A 132 -0.52 -23.20 -5.12
CA LEU A 132 0.52 -22.18 -5.31
C LEU A 132 0.19 -20.91 -4.54
N PHE A 133 -1.08 -20.47 -4.59
CA PHE A 133 -1.55 -19.28 -3.92
C PHE A 133 -1.31 -19.36 -2.40
N GLN A 134 -1.62 -20.51 -1.77
CA GLN A 134 -1.39 -20.71 -0.35
C GLN A 134 0.10 -20.60 0.02
N LYS A 135 0.99 -21.14 -0.79
CA LYS A 135 2.44 -21.09 -0.56
C LYS A 135 3.06 -19.73 -0.89
N ALA A 136 2.57 -19.03 -1.90
CA ALA A 136 3.13 -17.78 -2.38
C ALA A 136 2.56 -16.55 -1.63
N ILE A 137 1.23 -16.50 -1.44
CA ILE A 137 0.51 -15.35 -0.91
C ILE A 137 0.15 -15.54 0.57
N ASN A 138 -0.38 -16.73 0.93
CA ASN A 138 -0.74 -17.07 2.32
C ASN A 138 0.42 -17.74 3.09
N PHE A 139 1.65 -17.46 2.72
CA PHE A 139 2.87 -18.12 3.22
C PHE A 139 3.01 -18.11 4.75
N MET A 140 2.37 -17.20 5.46
CA MET A 140 2.33 -17.19 6.93
C MET A 140 1.53 -18.35 7.52
N LYS A 141 0.63 -18.95 6.74
CA LYS A 141 -0.22 -20.07 7.15
C LYS A 141 0.33 -21.42 6.67
N VAL A 142 1.11 -21.44 5.61
CA VAL A 142 1.63 -22.63 4.96
C VAL A 142 3.15 -22.60 4.87
N HIS A 143 3.81 -23.46 5.65
CA HIS A 143 5.26 -23.62 5.55
C HIS A 143 5.63 -24.29 4.22
N SER A 144 6.47 -23.64 3.44
CA SER A 144 6.93 -24.11 2.13
C SER A 144 8.30 -23.50 1.84
N THR A 145 9.14 -24.26 1.12
CA THR A 145 10.41 -23.80 0.58
C THR A 145 10.38 -23.90 -0.95
N TYR A 146 11.38 -23.38 -1.62
CA TYR A 146 11.48 -23.49 -3.08
C TYR A 146 11.65 -24.96 -3.55
N ILE A 147 12.12 -25.86 -2.69
CA ILE A 147 12.30 -27.29 -3.00
C ILE A 147 10.95 -27.97 -3.31
N ASP A 148 9.90 -27.62 -2.57
CA ASP A 148 8.57 -28.18 -2.78
C ASP A 148 7.67 -27.27 -3.65
N TYR A 149 7.94 -25.96 -3.69
CA TYR A 149 7.16 -25.01 -4.46
C TYR A 149 7.46 -25.10 -5.96
N PHE A 150 8.73 -25.09 -6.37
CA PHE A 150 9.09 -25.06 -7.80
C PHE A 150 8.59 -26.28 -8.58
N PRO A 151 8.76 -27.53 -8.13
CA PRO A 151 8.18 -28.67 -8.85
C PRO A 151 6.66 -28.62 -8.95
N GLN A 152 5.97 -28.15 -7.89
CA GLN A 152 4.52 -28.00 -7.91
C GLN A 152 4.08 -26.92 -8.89
N GLN A 153 4.80 -25.81 -8.93
CA GLN A 153 4.53 -24.72 -9.87
C GLN A 153 4.68 -25.18 -11.32
N GLU A 154 5.77 -25.86 -11.66
CA GLU A 154 6.00 -26.38 -13.01
C GLU A 154 4.92 -27.40 -13.42
N ALA A 155 4.48 -28.26 -12.51
CA ALA A 155 3.38 -29.20 -12.78
C ALA A 155 2.05 -28.48 -13.06
N ILE A 156 1.72 -27.45 -12.26
CA ILE A 156 0.50 -26.65 -12.46
C ILE A 156 0.58 -25.85 -13.77
N ILE A 157 1.73 -25.27 -14.11
CA ILE A 157 1.95 -24.56 -15.38
C ILE A 157 1.75 -25.52 -16.56
N ALA A 158 2.33 -26.71 -16.50
CA ALA A 158 2.16 -27.72 -17.55
C ALA A 158 0.69 -28.11 -17.73
N ALA A 159 -0.02 -28.39 -16.64
CA ALA A 159 -1.43 -28.79 -16.67
C ALA A 159 -2.38 -27.62 -17.03
N SER A 160 -1.99 -26.37 -16.80
CA SER A 160 -2.81 -25.20 -17.13
C SER A 160 -3.08 -25.01 -18.62
N LYS A 161 -2.26 -25.63 -19.49
CA LYS A 161 -2.42 -25.55 -20.94
C LYS A 161 -3.77 -26.10 -21.42
N ASP A 162 -4.27 -27.13 -20.74
CA ASP A 162 -5.52 -27.81 -21.07
C ASP A 162 -6.69 -27.36 -20.19
N PHE A 163 -6.47 -26.45 -19.24
CA PHE A 163 -7.49 -26.05 -18.27
C PHE A 163 -8.77 -25.53 -18.92
N LEU A 164 -8.68 -24.78 -20.02
CA LEU A 164 -9.85 -24.17 -20.68
C LEU A 164 -10.61 -25.13 -21.60
N LEU A 165 -10.15 -26.38 -21.80
CA LEU A 165 -10.87 -27.37 -22.61
C LEU A 165 -12.23 -27.65 -21.99
N GLY A 166 -13.31 -27.44 -22.78
CA GLY A 166 -14.70 -27.63 -22.36
C GLY A 166 -15.23 -26.56 -21.38
N ARG A 167 -14.52 -25.47 -21.12
CA ARG A 167 -14.92 -24.40 -20.18
C ARG A 167 -15.30 -23.08 -20.85
N ALA A 168 -15.68 -23.07 -22.10
CA ALA A 168 -16.21 -21.88 -22.76
C ALA A 168 -17.50 -21.40 -22.07
N THR A 169 -17.59 -20.13 -21.71
CA THR A 169 -18.73 -19.56 -21.01
C THR A 169 -19.82 -19.09 -21.97
N GLY A 170 -19.44 -18.80 -23.20
CA GLY A 170 -20.28 -18.14 -24.22
C GLY A 170 -20.16 -16.60 -24.17
N ASN A 171 -19.43 -16.04 -23.18
CA ASN A 171 -19.05 -14.65 -23.14
C ASN A 171 -17.68 -14.48 -23.84
N ALA A 172 -17.68 -14.03 -25.09
CA ALA A 172 -16.47 -13.91 -25.90
C ALA A 172 -15.40 -12.98 -25.27
N ARG A 173 -15.84 -11.98 -24.52
CA ARG A 173 -14.91 -11.07 -23.81
C ARG A 173 -14.21 -11.81 -22.67
N PHE A 174 -14.97 -12.48 -21.80
CA PHE A 174 -14.40 -13.27 -20.70
C PHE A 174 -13.55 -14.42 -21.24
N ASP A 175 -14.02 -15.18 -22.23
CA ASP A 175 -13.30 -16.34 -22.80
C ASP A 175 -11.94 -15.94 -23.42
N LYS A 176 -11.77 -14.66 -23.79
CA LYS A 176 -10.48 -14.08 -24.17
C LYS A 176 -9.68 -13.63 -22.95
N GLU A 177 -10.32 -12.95 -22.00
CA GLU A 177 -9.67 -12.32 -20.83
C GLU A 177 -9.15 -13.35 -19.84
N ILE A 178 -9.85 -14.49 -19.66
CA ILE A 178 -9.43 -15.55 -18.73
C ILE A 178 -8.02 -16.09 -19.05
N LYS A 179 -7.62 -16.13 -20.32
CA LYS A 179 -6.26 -16.55 -20.70
C LYS A 179 -5.19 -15.61 -20.17
N THR A 180 -5.48 -14.30 -20.19
CA THR A 180 -4.60 -13.28 -19.61
C THR A 180 -4.58 -13.40 -18.08
N ILE A 181 -5.74 -13.58 -17.45
CA ILE A 181 -5.86 -13.77 -16.00
C ILE A 181 -5.02 -14.97 -15.56
N MET A 182 -5.16 -16.12 -16.21
CA MET A 182 -4.40 -17.33 -15.90
C MET A 182 -2.89 -17.10 -15.98
N ARG A 183 -2.43 -16.44 -17.05
CA ARG A 183 -1.01 -16.09 -17.20
C ARG A 183 -0.54 -15.14 -16.08
N MET A 184 -1.31 -14.11 -15.78
CA MET A 184 -0.95 -13.13 -14.75
C MET A 184 -0.92 -13.76 -13.35
N ASP A 185 -1.83 -14.69 -13.05
CA ASP A 185 -1.84 -15.41 -11.77
C ASP A 185 -0.60 -16.26 -11.56
N LEU A 186 -0.16 -16.98 -12.59
CA LEU A 186 1.06 -17.79 -12.52
C LEU A 186 2.31 -16.89 -12.30
N ILE A 187 2.37 -15.74 -12.98
CA ILE A 187 3.44 -14.76 -12.77
C ILE A 187 3.36 -14.16 -11.36
N ASN A 188 2.16 -13.79 -10.92
CA ASN A 188 1.96 -13.21 -9.60
C ASN A 188 2.35 -14.18 -8.48
N CYS A 189 1.95 -15.45 -8.57
CA CYS A 189 2.39 -16.48 -7.62
C CYS A 189 3.92 -16.65 -7.63
N ALA A 190 4.54 -16.64 -8.81
CA ALA A 190 5.99 -16.77 -8.94
C ALA A 190 6.73 -15.60 -8.26
N THR A 191 6.37 -14.37 -8.62
CA THR A 191 7.02 -13.16 -8.08
C THR A 191 6.74 -12.96 -6.59
N SER A 192 5.51 -13.27 -6.13
CA SER A 192 5.16 -13.21 -4.71
C SER A 192 5.91 -14.26 -3.89
N PHE A 193 6.14 -15.46 -4.45
CA PHE A 193 6.90 -16.49 -3.76
C PHE A 193 8.34 -16.03 -3.48
N ILE A 194 9.02 -15.46 -4.47
CA ILE A 194 10.39 -14.93 -4.31
C ILE A 194 10.42 -13.70 -3.39
N GLY A 195 9.46 -12.78 -3.54
CA GLY A 195 9.41 -11.53 -2.77
C GLY A 195 8.90 -11.65 -1.33
N SER A 196 8.38 -12.83 -0.91
CA SER A 196 7.85 -13.00 0.45
C SER A 196 8.98 -13.15 1.48
N PRO A 197 8.84 -12.58 2.71
CA PRO A 197 9.85 -12.67 3.76
C PRO A 197 9.93 -14.12 4.30
N ARG A 198 10.83 -14.91 3.75
CA ARG A 198 11.09 -16.31 4.13
C ARG A 198 12.47 -16.45 4.74
N THR A 199 12.66 -17.46 5.57
CA THR A 199 13.98 -17.77 6.15
C THR A 199 14.94 -18.38 5.14
N VAL A 200 14.43 -19.04 4.09
CA VAL A 200 15.23 -19.69 3.05
C VAL A 200 14.77 -19.21 1.69
N HIS A 201 15.59 -18.40 1.04
CA HIS A 201 15.40 -17.94 -0.32
C HIS A 201 16.27 -18.78 -1.28
N PRO A 202 15.75 -19.12 -2.48
CA PRO A 202 16.55 -19.73 -3.52
C PRO A 202 17.58 -18.74 -4.05
N ARG A 203 18.77 -19.22 -4.38
CA ARG A 203 19.71 -18.44 -5.20
C ARG A 203 19.20 -18.38 -6.65
N VAL A 204 19.61 -17.39 -7.41
CA VAL A 204 19.19 -17.22 -8.82
C VAL A 204 19.45 -18.47 -9.67
N GLU A 205 20.55 -19.18 -9.38
CA GLU A 205 20.93 -20.43 -10.08
C GLU A 205 19.96 -21.60 -9.78
N GLU A 206 19.21 -21.51 -8.67
CA GLU A 206 18.22 -22.51 -8.24
C GLU A 206 16.82 -22.24 -8.78
N TYR A 207 16.61 -21.10 -9.47
CA TYR A 207 15.32 -20.76 -10.04
C TYR A 207 14.88 -21.79 -11.09
N SER A 208 13.61 -22.21 -11.03
CA SER A 208 13.03 -23.09 -12.01
C SER A 208 12.98 -22.43 -13.40
N ASP A 209 12.77 -23.24 -14.46
CA ASP A 209 12.81 -22.74 -15.82
C ASP A 209 11.73 -21.70 -16.12
N PHE A 210 10.59 -21.77 -15.45
CA PHE A 210 9.54 -20.75 -15.59
C PHE A 210 10.05 -19.35 -15.28
N TYR A 211 10.79 -19.18 -14.18
CA TYR A 211 11.35 -17.89 -13.80
C TYR A 211 12.30 -17.28 -14.83
N LYS A 212 13.05 -18.13 -15.56
CA LYS A 212 13.96 -17.69 -16.61
C LYS A 212 13.22 -17.10 -17.81
N THR A 213 11.94 -17.50 -18.01
CA THR A 213 11.08 -16.97 -19.08
C THR A 213 10.42 -15.65 -18.73
N LEU A 214 10.40 -15.24 -17.47
CA LEU A 214 9.70 -14.05 -17.02
C LEU A 214 10.58 -12.79 -17.22
N LYS A 215 10.14 -11.91 -18.13
CA LYS A 215 10.85 -10.67 -18.45
C LYS A 215 9.94 -9.46 -18.25
N ALA A 216 10.34 -8.56 -17.35
CA ALA A 216 9.59 -7.35 -17.02
C ALA A 216 9.42 -6.43 -18.25
N ASN A 217 10.44 -6.29 -19.07
CA ASN A 217 10.39 -5.49 -20.30
C ASN A 217 9.38 -6.05 -21.33
N GLU A 218 9.17 -7.36 -21.38
CA GLU A 218 8.15 -7.96 -22.25
C GLU A 218 6.73 -7.78 -21.71
N LEU A 219 6.56 -8.02 -20.39
CA LEU A 219 5.28 -7.87 -19.73
C LEU A 219 4.82 -6.40 -19.74
N SER A 220 5.74 -5.46 -19.66
CA SER A 220 5.45 -4.01 -19.62
C SER A 220 5.42 -3.32 -20.99
N ARG A 221 5.29 -4.04 -22.11
CA ARG A 221 5.18 -3.43 -23.45
C ARG A 221 3.91 -2.59 -23.61
N ASN A 222 2.83 -2.97 -22.94
CA ASN A 222 1.58 -2.22 -22.93
C ASN A 222 1.00 -2.20 -21.50
N THR A 223 0.11 -1.25 -21.25
CA THR A 223 -0.51 -1.09 -19.93
C THR A 223 -1.68 -2.04 -19.70
N ARG A 224 -2.33 -2.49 -20.79
CA ARG A 224 -3.67 -3.12 -20.74
C ARG A 224 -3.74 -4.31 -19.78
N ASP A 225 -2.84 -5.29 -19.96
CA ASP A 225 -2.89 -6.53 -19.18
C ASP A 225 -2.62 -6.26 -17.71
N LEU A 226 -1.63 -5.39 -17.40
CA LEU A 226 -1.28 -4.99 -16.06
C LEU A 226 -2.37 -4.15 -15.39
N TYR A 227 -2.97 -3.19 -16.12
CA TYR A 227 -3.99 -2.30 -15.58
C TYR A 227 -5.32 -3.00 -15.29
N ASN A 228 -5.64 -4.04 -16.04
CA ASN A 228 -6.85 -4.85 -15.84
C ASN A 228 -6.64 -5.95 -14.78
N TYR A 229 -5.41 -6.15 -14.28
CA TYR A 229 -5.13 -7.14 -13.26
C TYR A 229 -5.06 -6.48 -11.88
N PRO A 230 -5.74 -7.02 -10.84
CA PRO A 230 -5.91 -6.38 -9.53
C PRO A 230 -4.61 -5.93 -8.86
N TYR A 231 -3.53 -6.66 -9.09
CA TYR A 231 -2.22 -6.43 -8.48
C TYR A 231 -1.12 -6.23 -9.53
N GLY A 232 -1.48 -5.74 -10.70
CA GLY A 232 -0.59 -5.67 -11.86
C GLY A 232 0.64 -4.83 -11.65
N LEU A 233 0.52 -3.67 -10.99
CA LEU A 233 1.67 -2.81 -10.70
C LEU A 233 2.59 -3.42 -9.63
N GLN A 234 2.03 -4.02 -8.58
CA GLN A 234 2.81 -4.70 -7.55
C GLN A 234 3.59 -5.88 -8.15
N MET A 235 2.93 -6.68 -8.99
CA MET A 235 3.53 -7.80 -9.69
C MET A 235 4.65 -7.33 -10.64
N LEU A 236 4.44 -6.24 -11.39
CA LEU A 236 5.47 -5.67 -12.27
C LEU A 236 6.70 -5.20 -11.45
N ALA A 237 6.49 -4.51 -10.34
CA ALA A 237 7.58 -4.07 -9.47
C ALA A 237 8.40 -5.26 -8.93
N SER A 238 7.71 -6.32 -8.49
CA SER A 238 8.35 -7.57 -8.02
C SER A 238 9.12 -8.27 -9.14
N LEU A 239 8.58 -8.27 -10.36
CA LEU A 239 9.24 -8.86 -11.52
C LEU A 239 10.47 -8.07 -11.96
N VAL A 240 10.42 -6.73 -11.90
CA VAL A 240 11.59 -5.87 -12.15
C VAL A 240 12.70 -6.20 -11.17
N TRP A 241 12.39 -6.24 -9.87
CA TRP A 241 13.37 -6.60 -8.85
C TRP A 241 13.98 -7.98 -9.10
N MET A 242 13.16 -8.99 -9.37
CA MET A 242 13.61 -10.34 -9.68
C MET A 242 14.55 -10.39 -10.92
N ASN A 243 14.23 -9.64 -11.98
CA ASN A 243 15.11 -9.60 -13.17
C ASN A 243 16.43 -8.87 -12.87
N MET A 244 16.44 -7.84 -12.03
CA MET A 244 17.70 -7.19 -11.59
C MET A 244 18.58 -8.16 -10.81
N GLU A 245 18.01 -8.98 -9.93
CA GLU A 245 18.71 -10.06 -9.22
C GLU A 245 19.29 -11.10 -10.20
N GLN A 246 18.48 -11.55 -11.18
CA GLN A 246 18.93 -12.51 -12.20
C GLN A 246 20.10 -11.96 -13.03
N ASP A 247 20.11 -10.68 -13.32
CA ASP A 247 21.19 -10.00 -14.07
C ASP A 247 22.37 -9.58 -13.17
N LYS A 248 22.30 -9.88 -11.85
CA LYS A 248 23.32 -9.54 -10.84
C LYS A 248 23.65 -8.03 -10.79
N VAL A 249 22.64 -7.22 -11.04
CA VAL A 249 22.81 -5.74 -11.09
C VAL A 249 22.90 -5.13 -9.68
N GLY A 250 22.35 -5.81 -8.67
CA GLY A 250 22.25 -5.28 -7.31
C GLY A 250 21.31 -4.07 -7.20
N ASP A 251 21.29 -3.43 -6.05
CA ASP A 251 20.51 -2.21 -5.84
C ASP A 251 21.26 -1.00 -6.43
N GLN A 252 20.91 -0.63 -7.65
CA GLN A 252 21.39 0.59 -8.32
C GLN A 252 20.32 1.69 -8.36
N GLY A 253 19.29 1.54 -7.51
CA GLY A 253 18.23 2.52 -7.34
C GLY A 253 17.23 2.62 -8.49
N LEU A 254 16.29 3.54 -8.34
CA LEU A 254 15.12 3.69 -9.21
C LEU A 254 15.47 3.89 -10.69
N SER A 255 16.55 4.63 -11.00
CA SER A 255 16.95 4.87 -12.39
C SER A 255 17.25 3.57 -13.14
N LYS A 256 17.80 2.58 -12.46
CA LYS A 256 18.07 1.27 -13.03
C LYS A 256 16.81 0.41 -13.13
N MET A 257 15.95 0.45 -12.11
CA MET A 257 14.67 -0.26 -12.12
C MET A 257 13.82 0.07 -13.36
N ILE A 258 13.70 1.36 -13.72
CA ILE A 258 12.86 1.77 -14.84
C ILE A 258 13.43 1.36 -16.22
N GLU A 259 14.70 0.99 -16.33
CA GLU A 259 15.29 0.44 -17.57
C GLU A 259 14.69 -0.94 -17.92
N TYR A 260 14.21 -1.70 -16.90
CA TYR A 260 13.52 -2.97 -17.07
C TYR A 260 12.06 -2.81 -17.49
N VAL A 261 11.52 -1.60 -17.53
CA VAL A 261 10.14 -1.30 -17.93
C VAL A 261 10.12 -0.69 -19.32
N SER A 262 9.40 -1.31 -20.27
CA SER A 262 9.39 -0.84 -21.67
C SER A 262 8.45 0.35 -21.90
N ASN A 263 7.27 0.36 -21.28
CA ASN A 263 6.26 1.38 -21.49
C ASN A 263 6.49 2.59 -20.58
N ASP A 264 6.54 3.78 -21.13
CA ASP A 264 6.85 5.00 -20.38
C ASP A 264 5.77 5.38 -19.36
N THR A 265 4.50 5.06 -19.62
CA THR A 265 3.43 5.25 -18.62
C THR A 265 3.66 4.36 -17.40
N LEU A 266 4.01 3.08 -17.60
CA LEU A 266 4.32 2.16 -16.51
C LEU A 266 5.60 2.56 -15.76
N LYS A 267 6.58 3.20 -16.43
CA LYS A 267 7.73 3.80 -15.71
C LYS A 267 7.26 4.87 -14.73
N GLY A 268 6.31 5.71 -15.15
CA GLY A 268 5.71 6.72 -14.28
C GLY A 268 5.03 6.11 -13.05
N ASP A 269 4.33 4.99 -13.21
CA ASP A 269 3.69 4.29 -12.11
C ASP A 269 4.71 3.70 -11.12
N ILE A 270 5.77 3.06 -11.62
CA ILE A 270 6.87 2.55 -10.77
C ILE A 270 7.56 3.68 -10.01
N ILE A 271 7.77 4.84 -10.65
CA ILE A 271 8.33 6.02 -9.99
C ILE A 271 7.42 6.50 -8.84
N LEU A 272 6.11 6.55 -9.05
CA LEU A 272 5.15 6.97 -8.01
C LEU A 272 5.05 5.95 -6.86
N GLU A 273 5.14 4.64 -7.16
CA GLU A 273 5.22 3.63 -6.11
C GLU A 273 6.48 3.79 -5.25
N TYR A 274 7.62 4.01 -5.88
CA TYR A 274 8.88 4.30 -5.18
C TYR A 274 8.79 5.56 -4.31
N LEU A 275 8.12 6.61 -4.81
CA LEU A 275 7.96 7.88 -4.11
C LEU A 275 6.93 7.84 -2.96
N THR A 276 6.00 6.89 -2.97
CA THR A 276 4.93 6.82 -1.95
C THR A 276 5.45 6.78 -0.50
N PRO A 277 6.48 6.00 -0.13
CA PRO A 277 7.04 6.00 1.22
C PRO A 277 8.02 7.15 1.51
N VAL A 278 8.42 7.93 0.51
CA VAL A 278 9.41 9.02 0.67
C VAL A 278 8.81 10.15 1.51
N LYS A 279 9.51 10.56 2.55
CA LYS A 279 9.11 11.61 3.48
C LYS A 279 9.93 12.90 3.36
N GLU A 280 11.03 12.87 2.63
CA GLU A 280 11.91 14.01 2.43
C GLU A 280 11.66 14.69 1.09
N TYR A 281 11.35 15.98 1.13
CA TYR A 281 11.18 16.79 -0.09
C TYR A 281 12.41 16.76 -1.01
N LYS A 282 13.62 16.84 -0.44
CA LYS A 282 14.87 16.81 -1.21
C LYS A 282 15.02 15.56 -2.05
N THR A 283 14.76 14.40 -1.46
CA THR A 283 14.80 13.10 -2.14
C THR A 283 13.71 13.03 -3.22
N TYR A 284 12.50 13.48 -2.86
CA TYR A 284 11.36 13.52 -3.78
C TYR A 284 11.67 14.39 -5.01
N LYS A 285 12.19 15.61 -4.78
CA LYS A 285 12.58 16.55 -5.83
C LYS A 285 13.69 15.98 -6.71
N ALA A 286 14.73 15.39 -6.14
CA ALA A 286 15.84 14.82 -6.92
C ALA A 286 15.38 13.71 -7.87
N VAL A 287 14.43 12.86 -7.43
CA VAL A 287 13.84 11.83 -8.29
C VAL A 287 13.01 12.46 -9.41
N THR A 288 12.17 13.44 -9.09
CA THR A 288 11.25 14.01 -10.08
C THR A 288 11.94 14.95 -11.06
N ASP A 289 12.98 15.68 -10.67
CA ASP A 289 13.80 16.47 -11.57
C ASP A 289 14.43 15.58 -12.68
N LYS A 290 14.84 14.36 -12.33
CA LYS A 290 15.45 13.42 -13.25
C LYS A 290 14.46 12.60 -14.07
N LEU A 291 13.39 12.13 -13.41
CA LEU A 291 12.48 11.10 -13.93
C LEU A 291 11.05 11.57 -14.14
N GLY A 292 10.68 12.78 -13.73
CA GLY A 292 9.33 13.33 -13.83
C GLY A 292 8.77 13.39 -15.27
N LYS A 293 9.65 13.32 -16.28
CA LYS A 293 9.24 13.21 -17.69
C LYS A 293 8.37 11.99 -18.00
N TYR A 294 8.37 10.97 -17.14
CA TYR A 294 7.54 9.77 -17.27
C TYR A 294 6.16 9.90 -16.59
N LEU A 295 5.87 10.99 -15.91
CA LEU A 295 4.53 11.27 -15.36
C LEU A 295 3.61 11.79 -16.46
N LEU A 296 3.09 10.88 -17.27
CA LEU A 296 2.41 11.20 -18.53
C LEU A 296 0.91 11.40 -18.38
N THR A 297 0.26 10.60 -17.53
CA THR A 297 -1.20 10.62 -17.38
C THR A 297 -1.67 11.69 -16.39
N LYS A 298 -2.96 12.07 -16.51
CA LYS A 298 -3.60 12.97 -15.54
C LYS A 298 -3.57 12.38 -14.13
N THR A 299 -3.92 11.10 -13.99
CA THR A 299 -3.91 10.35 -12.72
C THR A 299 -2.53 10.37 -12.07
N GLN A 300 -1.46 10.14 -12.85
CA GLN A 300 -0.09 10.20 -12.34
C GLN A 300 0.29 11.58 -11.83
N LYS A 301 -0.09 12.64 -12.55
CA LYS A 301 0.17 14.03 -12.14
C LYS A 301 -0.60 14.40 -10.88
N GLU A 302 -1.86 13.99 -10.77
CA GLU A 302 -2.67 14.20 -9.56
C GLU A 302 -2.08 13.45 -8.36
N LYS A 303 -1.68 12.18 -8.54
CA LYS A 303 -1.01 11.41 -7.50
C LYS A 303 0.31 12.06 -7.07
N TYR A 304 1.11 12.54 -8.02
CA TYR A 304 2.33 13.29 -7.74
C TYR A 304 2.06 14.51 -6.85
N VAL A 305 1.07 15.34 -7.22
CA VAL A 305 0.70 16.52 -6.44
C VAL A 305 0.27 16.13 -5.02
N ASN A 306 -0.55 15.10 -4.88
CA ASN A 306 -1.02 14.62 -3.57
C ASN A 306 0.14 14.12 -2.69
N LEU A 307 1.17 13.50 -3.27
CA LEU A 307 2.34 13.03 -2.55
C LEU A 307 3.29 14.17 -2.15
N ILE A 308 3.50 15.16 -3.02
CA ILE A 308 4.46 16.25 -2.77
C ILE A 308 3.88 17.35 -1.88
N THR A 309 2.58 17.64 -1.97
CA THR A 309 1.96 18.74 -1.23
C THR A 309 2.21 18.69 0.28
N PRO A 310 2.06 17.54 0.97
CA PRO A 310 2.42 17.44 2.37
C PRO A 310 3.91 17.69 2.65
N LEU A 311 4.79 17.32 1.71
CA LEU A 311 6.24 17.51 1.85
C LEU A 311 6.65 18.98 1.71
N LEU A 312 5.94 19.76 0.88
CA LEU A 312 6.14 21.21 0.75
C LEU A 312 5.78 21.94 2.04
N THR A 313 4.75 21.46 2.75
CA THR A 313 4.34 22.03 4.04
C THR A 313 5.44 21.90 5.11
N TYR A 314 6.28 20.88 5.00
CA TYR A 314 7.35 20.56 5.96
C TYR A 314 8.77 20.74 5.36
N GLU A 315 8.89 21.53 4.29
CA GLU A 315 10.18 21.79 3.67
C GLU A 315 11.12 22.48 4.66
N PRO A 316 12.39 22.07 4.77
CA PRO A 316 13.37 22.76 5.57
C PRO A 316 13.40 24.26 5.29
N GLY A 317 13.38 25.07 6.33
CA GLY A 317 13.31 26.53 6.28
C GLY A 317 11.90 27.13 6.34
N THR A 318 10.82 26.30 6.30
CA THR A 318 9.45 26.77 6.60
C THR A 318 9.22 26.92 8.09
N ASP A 319 8.23 27.74 8.48
CA ASP A 319 7.90 27.95 9.90
C ASP A 319 7.34 26.65 10.53
N GLY A 320 7.83 26.34 11.73
CA GLY A 320 7.25 25.27 12.54
C GLY A 320 5.85 25.65 13.04
N PHE A 321 5.03 24.62 13.29
CA PHE A 321 3.69 24.78 13.85
C PHE A 321 3.77 25.35 15.28
N ASP A 322 3.09 26.47 15.56
CA ASP A 322 3.08 27.09 16.89
C ASP A 322 2.04 26.43 17.79
N PHE A 323 2.46 25.36 18.46
CA PHE A 323 1.65 24.69 19.48
C PHE A 323 1.69 25.43 20.81
N ASN A 324 0.73 25.13 21.69
CA ASN A 324 0.72 25.58 23.08
C ASN A 324 0.20 24.46 23.98
N PHE A 325 1.10 23.84 24.76
CA PHE A 325 0.77 22.70 25.62
C PHE A 325 1.23 22.93 27.06
N PRO A 326 0.52 22.36 28.06
CA PRO A 326 0.93 22.44 29.45
C PRO A 326 2.18 21.59 29.73
N ASP A 327 3.11 22.14 30.53
CA ASP A 327 4.22 21.40 31.09
C ASP A 327 3.78 20.52 32.28
N LYS A 328 4.72 19.77 32.84
CA LYS A 328 4.48 18.93 34.03
C LYS A 328 3.99 19.68 35.28
N ASN A 329 4.07 21.00 35.32
CA ASN A 329 3.59 21.86 36.41
C ASN A 329 2.28 22.58 36.04
N GLY A 330 1.76 22.36 34.82
CA GLY A 330 0.56 23.00 34.31
C GLY A 330 0.78 24.36 33.62
N ASN A 331 2.04 24.84 33.50
CA ASN A 331 2.35 26.09 32.81
C ASN A 331 2.25 25.87 31.29
N GLN A 332 1.63 26.81 30.58
CA GLN A 332 1.54 26.76 29.12
C GLN A 332 2.90 27.10 28.49
N VAL A 333 3.34 26.25 27.57
CA VAL A 333 4.57 26.44 26.79
C VAL A 333 4.20 26.47 25.31
N SER A 334 4.42 27.61 24.65
CA SER A 334 4.26 27.75 23.23
C SER A 334 5.55 27.44 22.48
N PHE A 335 5.46 26.93 21.26
CA PHE A 335 6.64 26.68 20.42
C PHE A 335 7.41 27.99 20.15
N SER A 336 6.69 29.09 19.93
CA SER A 336 7.28 30.42 19.73
C SER A 336 8.14 30.89 20.91
N SER A 337 7.87 30.43 22.15
CA SER A 337 8.66 30.74 23.33
C SER A 337 10.04 30.05 23.37
N LEU A 338 10.27 29.07 22.49
CA LEU A 338 11.52 28.30 22.41
C LEU A 338 12.52 28.88 21.40
N ARG A 339 12.16 29.95 20.70
CA ARG A 339 13.08 30.64 19.78
C ARG A 339 14.39 31.06 20.43
N GLY A 340 15.46 31.12 19.64
CA GLY A 340 16.84 31.37 20.10
C GLY A 340 17.63 30.11 20.40
N LYS A 341 16.97 28.94 20.37
CA LYS A 341 17.60 27.62 20.52
C LYS A 341 17.23 26.72 19.38
N VAL A 342 18.13 25.78 19.04
CA VAL A 342 17.76 24.60 18.21
C VAL A 342 16.87 23.71 19.06
N VAL A 343 15.70 23.34 18.55
CA VAL A 343 14.72 22.54 19.29
C VAL A 343 14.65 21.14 18.71
N LEU A 344 14.92 20.13 19.55
CA LEU A 344 14.57 18.74 19.27
C LEU A 344 13.23 18.44 19.93
N ILE A 345 12.23 18.08 19.14
CA ILE A 345 10.95 17.56 19.63
C ILE A 345 11.00 16.03 19.58
N ASP A 346 10.66 15.39 20.70
CA ASP A 346 10.46 13.96 20.89
C ASP A 346 8.98 13.71 21.16
N VAL A 347 8.30 13.00 20.25
CA VAL A 347 6.89 12.63 20.42
C VAL A 347 6.79 11.18 20.90
N TRP A 348 6.17 11.00 22.07
CA TRP A 348 6.17 9.74 22.77
C TRP A 348 4.87 9.48 23.56
N ALA A 349 4.74 8.30 24.15
CA ALA A 349 3.67 7.97 25.10
C ALA A 349 4.15 6.93 26.12
N THR A 350 3.47 6.85 27.26
CA THR A 350 3.83 5.93 28.35
C THR A 350 3.72 4.45 27.97
N TRP A 351 2.81 4.12 27.09
CA TRP A 351 2.61 2.77 26.53
C TRP A 351 3.58 2.40 25.42
N CYS A 352 4.33 3.37 24.87
CA CYS A 352 5.23 3.17 23.75
C CYS A 352 6.56 2.52 24.18
N GLY A 353 6.69 1.22 24.05
CA GLY A 353 7.93 0.48 24.36
C GLY A 353 9.18 1.00 23.62
N PRO A 354 9.12 1.17 22.27
CA PRO A 354 10.24 1.72 21.50
C PRO A 354 10.64 3.14 21.92
N CYS A 355 9.69 4.00 22.35
CA CYS A 355 9.99 5.33 22.86
C CYS A 355 10.82 5.26 24.15
N ARG A 356 10.41 4.38 25.06
CA ARG A 356 11.10 4.17 26.35
C ARG A 356 12.51 3.61 26.15
N ALA A 357 12.77 2.87 25.10
CA ALA A 357 14.11 2.39 24.76
C ALA A 357 15.07 3.54 24.38
N GLU A 358 14.57 4.70 23.97
CA GLU A 358 15.36 5.88 23.63
C GLU A 358 15.69 6.77 24.88
N PHE A 359 15.05 6.58 26.03
CA PHE A 359 15.27 7.41 27.22
C PHE A 359 16.74 7.46 27.69
N PRO A 360 17.51 6.37 27.73
CA PRO A 360 18.91 6.44 28.10
C PRO A 360 19.73 7.35 27.18
N TYR A 361 19.45 7.31 25.87
CA TYR A 361 20.14 8.12 24.88
C TYR A 361 19.70 9.59 24.93
N LEU A 362 18.43 9.88 25.21
CA LEU A 362 17.95 11.24 25.46
C LEU A 362 18.67 11.87 26.70
N LYS A 363 18.80 11.12 27.78
CA LYS A 363 19.54 11.60 28.99
C LYS A 363 21.02 11.87 28.72
N GLN A 364 21.64 10.99 27.89
CA GLN A 364 23.01 11.23 27.45
C GLN A 364 23.10 12.48 26.57
N LEU A 365 22.17 12.65 25.65
CA LEU A 365 22.10 13.81 24.77
C LEU A 365 21.88 15.10 25.56
N GLU A 366 21.04 15.11 26.60
CA GLU A 366 20.85 16.24 27.51
C GLU A 366 22.16 16.65 28.18
N THR A 367 22.98 15.67 28.57
CA THR A 367 24.31 15.93 29.15
C THR A 367 25.23 16.55 28.09
N ASP A 368 25.23 16.02 26.88
CA ASP A 368 26.13 16.46 25.82
C ASP A 368 25.80 17.86 25.28
N ILE A 369 24.54 18.30 25.37
CA ILE A 369 24.09 19.62 24.91
C ILE A 369 24.17 20.69 25.99
N LYS A 370 24.59 20.35 27.22
CA LYS A 370 24.67 21.30 28.32
C LYS A 370 25.56 22.51 27.99
N GLY A 371 25.01 23.71 28.15
CA GLY A 371 25.70 24.97 27.76
C GLY A 371 25.64 25.31 26.27
N LYS A 372 24.95 24.53 25.45
CA LYS A 372 24.73 24.83 24.03
C LYS A 372 23.31 25.40 23.79
N PRO A 373 23.09 26.18 22.75
CA PRO A 373 21.77 26.72 22.43
C PRO A 373 20.87 25.64 21.81
N ILE A 374 20.70 24.52 22.50
CA ILE A 374 19.87 23.38 22.10
C ILE A 374 18.88 23.06 23.21
N GLN A 375 17.62 22.78 22.86
CA GLN A 375 16.56 22.43 23.80
C GLN A 375 15.90 21.14 23.38
N ILE A 376 15.78 20.19 24.30
CA ILE A 376 14.92 18.98 24.09
C ILE A 376 13.55 19.28 24.67
N VAL A 377 12.52 18.98 23.90
CA VAL A 377 11.10 19.10 24.26
C VAL A 377 10.45 17.75 23.98
N SER A 378 9.97 17.07 25.00
CA SER A 378 9.24 15.80 24.84
C SER A 378 7.75 16.07 24.96
N ILE A 379 6.97 15.70 23.94
CA ILE A 379 5.52 15.87 23.84
C ILE A 379 4.86 14.50 24.01
N SER A 380 4.09 14.34 25.08
CA SER A 380 3.29 13.13 25.30
C SER A 380 1.98 13.22 24.53
N VAL A 381 1.65 12.13 23.84
CA VAL A 381 0.37 11.90 23.17
C VAL A 381 -0.45 10.80 23.86
N ASP A 382 -0.24 10.63 25.16
CA ASP A 382 -1.10 9.78 25.99
C ASP A 382 -2.52 10.32 26.04
N ASP A 383 -3.51 9.44 26.28
CA ASP A 383 -4.88 9.86 26.55
C ASP A 383 -4.96 10.71 27.83
N ASP A 384 -5.95 11.61 27.89
CA ASP A 384 -6.11 12.53 29.02
C ASP A 384 -6.23 11.79 30.36
N GLU A 385 -6.78 10.57 30.35
CA GLU A 385 -6.92 9.69 31.51
C GLU A 385 -5.56 9.17 32.03
N ASP A 386 -4.54 9.12 31.18
CA ASP A 386 -3.20 8.62 31.50
C ASP A 386 -2.21 9.74 31.95
N LYS A 387 -2.70 10.98 32.14
CA LYS A 387 -1.86 12.12 32.53
C LYS A 387 -1.09 11.88 33.84
N GLU A 388 -1.70 11.24 34.81
CA GLU A 388 -1.02 10.90 36.07
C GLU A 388 0.09 9.87 35.86
N LYS A 389 -0.13 8.90 35.00
CA LYS A 389 0.83 7.88 34.59
C LYS A 389 2.06 8.51 33.89
N TRP A 390 1.80 9.53 33.05
CA TRP A 390 2.82 10.32 32.42
C TRP A 390 3.68 11.06 33.44
N LEU A 391 3.08 11.74 34.43
CA LEU A 391 3.81 12.44 35.52
C LEU A 391 4.64 11.46 36.34
N GLU A 392 4.11 10.31 36.69
CA GLU A 392 4.84 9.27 37.42
C GLU A 392 6.03 8.75 36.60
N MET A 393 5.87 8.53 35.32
CA MET A 393 6.95 8.05 34.44
C MET A 393 8.06 9.07 34.29
N ILE A 394 7.76 10.35 34.11
CA ILE A 394 8.76 11.42 34.09
C ILE A 394 9.60 11.42 35.36
N LYS A 395 8.93 11.30 36.52
CA LYS A 395 9.60 11.25 37.81
C LYS A 395 10.45 9.99 37.98
N LYS A 396 9.88 8.84 37.70
CA LYS A 396 10.53 7.52 37.83
C LYS A 396 11.76 7.41 36.94
N GLU A 397 11.63 7.81 35.70
CA GLU A 397 12.70 7.74 34.71
C GLU A 397 13.63 8.96 34.79
N SER A 398 13.35 9.95 35.64
CA SER A 398 14.12 11.21 35.76
C SER A 398 14.32 11.87 34.39
N LEU A 399 13.26 12.03 33.61
CA LEU A 399 13.31 12.65 32.31
C LEU A 399 13.52 14.17 32.47
N GLY A 400 14.54 14.69 31.81
CA GLY A 400 14.88 16.10 31.77
C GLY A 400 14.19 16.86 30.64
N GLY A 401 14.81 17.96 30.18
CA GLY A 401 14.23 18.79 29.13
C GLY A 401 12.88 19.41 29.52
N ILE A 402 12.15 19.89 28.52
CA ILE A 402 10.79 20.39 28.69
C ILE A 402 9.82 19.21 28.39
N GLN A 403 9.03 18.84 29.38
CA GLN A 403 8.05 17.75 29.27
C GLN A 403 6.65 18.35 29.12
N LEU A 404 6.00 18.11 28.00
CA LEU A 404 4.68 18.64 27.63
C LEU A 404 3.64 17.53 27.49
N PHE A 405 2.41 17.84 27.79
CA PHE A 405 1.27 16.94 27.62
C PHE A 405 0.33 17.49 26.57
N ALA A 406 0.25 16.84 25.42
CA ALA A 406 -0.60 17.25 24.31
C ALA A 406 -1.98 16.54 24.31
N GLY A 407 -2.05 15.32 24.86
CA GLY A 407 -3.22 14.45 24.75
C GLY A 407 -3.24 13.68 23.43
N SER A 408 -4.14 12.72 23.31
CA SER A 408 -4.22 11.83 22.14
C SER A 408 -4.87 12.46 20.89
N LYS A 409 -5.54 13.61 21.04
CA LYS A 409 -6.21 14.36 19.95
C LYS A 409 -5.60 15.75 19.84
N ASP A 410 -4.31 15.83 19.65
CA ASP A 410 -3.59 17.07 19.56
C ASP A 410 -3.43 17.57 18.12
N ASN A 411 -3.39 18.89 17.97
CA ASN A 411 -3.25 19.56 16.69
C ASN A 411 -1.82 19.52 16.13
N PHE A 412 -0.82 19.24 16.94
CA PHE A 412 0.58 19.11 16.53
C PHE A 412 0.80 17.80 15.77
N SER A 413 0.33 16.68 16.33
CA SER A 413 0.38 15.37 15.68
C SER A 413 -0.43 15.35 14.39
N ASP A 414 -1.60 15.98 14.41
CA ASP A 414 -2.45 16.13 13.21
C ASP A 414 -1.75 16.94 12.13
N TYR A 415 -1.13 18.07 12.49
CA TYR A 415 -0.42 18.94 11.55
C TYR A 415 0.76 18.21 10.90
N TYR A 416 1.63 17.55 11.68
CA TYR A 416 2.80 16.85 11.15
C TYR A 416 2.50 15.42 10.67
N LYS A 417 1.24 14.98 10.67
CA LYS A 417 0.79 13.64 10.24
C LYS A 417 1.56 12.53 10.98
N ILE A 418 1.69 12.66 12.29
CA ILE A 418 2.38 11.70 13.15
C ILE A 418 1.47 10.51 13.40
N ASN A 419 1.63 9.45 12.61
CA ASN A 419 0.84 8.21 12.68
C ASN A 419 1.54 7.09 13.45
N ALA A 420 2.79 7.30 13.86
CA ALA A 420 3.60 6.33 14.60
C ALA A 420 4.63 7.05 15.48
N ILE A 421 4.89 6.50 16.66
CA ILE A 421 5.89 6.96 17.62
C ILE A 421 6.88 5.84 17.95
N PRO A 422 8.15 6.17 18.34
CA PRO A 422 8.70 7.51 18.55
C PRO A 422 8.88 8.30 17.26
N ARG A 423 8.71 9.61 17.32
CA ARG A 423 8.92 10.55 16.24
C ARG A 423 9.77 11.71 16.70
N PHE A 424 10.79 12.08 15.93
CA PHE A 424 11.71 13.16 16.25
C PHE A 424 11.67 14.24 15.18
N LEU A 425 11.59 15.51 15.63
CA LEU A 425 11.59 16.68 14.76
C LEU A 425 12.67 17.66 15.23
N VAL A 426 13.35 18.33 14.31
CA VAL A 426 14.38 19.34 14.63
C VAL A 426 14.01 20.67 13.99
N PHE A 427 14.12 21.74 14.77
CA PHE A 427 13.90 23.12 14.36
C PHE A 427 15.13 23.98 14.66
N ASP A 428 15.39 24.96 13.81
CA ASP A 428 16.49 25.90 14.00
C ASP A 428 16.18 26.97 15.09
N LYS A 429 17.14 27.86 15.35
CA LYS A 429 17.00 28.94 16.35
C LYS A 429 15.86 29.93 16.04
N ASN A 430 15.43 30.02 14.80
CA ASN A 430 14.33 30.89 14.36
C ASN A 430 12.97 30.17 14.41
N GLY A 431 12.93 28.89 14.81
CA GLY A 431 11.74 28.04 14.78
C GLY A 431 11.38 27.54 13.39
N LYS A 432 12.35 27.54 12.45
CA LYS A 432 12.18 26.96 11.13
C LYS A 432 12.44 25.46 11.15
N ILE A 433 11.70 24.70 10.35
CA ILE A 433 11.88 23.27 10.20
C ILE A 433 13.29 22.98 9.65
N VAL A 434 14.06 22.15 10.36
CA VAL A 434 15.27 21.52 9.84
C VAL A 434 14.90 20.15 9.25
N THR A 435 14.16 19.36 10.02
CA THR A 435 13.57 18.08 9.57
C THR A 435 12.41 17.70 10.46
N VAL A 436 11.39 17.06 9.87
CA VAL A 436 10.26 16.49 10.61
C VAL A 436 10.39 14.96 10.79
N ASP A 437 11.52 14.39 10.39
CA ASP A 437 11.86 12.96 10.52
C ASP A 437 13.37 12.84 10.86
N ALA A 438 13.74 13.29 12.03
CA ALA A 438 15.12 13.23 12.49
C ALA A 438 15.51 11.80 12.91
N PRO A 439 16.81 11.45 12.85
CA PRO A 439 17.33 10.22 13.44
C PRO A 439 16.95 10.09 14.91
N ARG A 440 16.93 8.85 15.42
CA ARG A 440 16.66 8.59 16.84
C ARG A 440 17.82 9.04 17.72
N PRO A 441 17.59 9.33 19.01
CA PRO A 441 18.66 9.63 19.97
C PRO A 441 19.77 8.57 20.07
N SER A 442 19.44 7.31 19.81
CA SER A 442 20.41 6.21 19.74
C SER A 442 21.32 6.26 18.50
N ASP A 443 20.97 7.05 17.49
CA ASP A 443 21.76 7.24 16.27
C ASP A 443 22.70 8.46 16.43
N PRO A 444 24.02 8.30 16.26
CA PRO A 444 24.98 9.42 16.35
C PRO A 444 24.68 10.59 15.41
N GLN A 445 24.02 10.34 14.28
CA GLN A 445 23.68 11.38 13.30
C GLN A 445 22.76 12.46 13.87
N LEU A 446 21.90 12.14 14.84
CA LEU A 446 21.08 13.16 15.51
C LEU A 446 21.93 14.19 16.22
N LYS A 447 22.92 13.74 16.98
CA LYS A 447 23.82 14.64 17.71
C LYS A 447 24.61 15.53 16.76
N GLU A 448 25.13 14.98 15.68
CA GLU A 448 25.84 15.73 14.63
C GLU A 448 24.93 16.80 14.02
N LEU A 449 23.68 16.44 13.68
CA LEU A 449 22.68 17.37 13.15
C LEU A 449 22.42 18.53 14.11
N LEU A 450 22.12 18.24 15.39
CA LEU A 450 21.84 19.27 16.40
C LEU A 450 23.02 20.22 16.61
N PHE A 451 24.25 19.70 16.63
CA PHE A 451 25.45 20.50 16.83
C PHE A 451 25.75 21.37 15.60
N SER A 452 25.55 20.84 14.41
CA SER A 452 25.72 21.61 13.18
C SER A 452 24.72 22.77 13.09
N GLU A 453 23.45 22.54 13.45
CA GLU A 453 22.43 23.59 13.47
C GLU A 453 22.70 24.62 14.58
N ALA A 454 23.17 24.19 15.74
CA ALA A 454 23.52 25.09 16.81
C ALA A 454 24.74 25.98 16.51
N ALA A 455 25.61 25.57 15.58
CA ALA A 455 26.77 26.34 15.16
C ALA A 455 26.45 27.41 14.09
N LYS A 456 25.30 27.30 13.41
CA LYS A 456 24.76 28.34 12.51
C LYS A 456 24.22 29.51 13.31
#